data_d35458689b0caca3e03dd4b249fa8d76
#
_entry.id   d35458689b0caca3e03dd4b249fa8d76
#
_cell.length_a   1.000
_cell.length_b   1.000
_cell.length_c   1.000
_cell.angle_alpha   90.00
_cell.angle_beta   90.00
_cell.angle_gamma   90.00
#
_symmetry.space_group_name_H-M   'P 1'
#
loop_
_entity.id
_entity.type
_entity.pdbx_description
1 polymer ?
#
loop_
_entity_poly.entity_id
_entity_poly.type
_entity_poly.pdbx_seq_one_letter_code
_entity_poly.pdbx_strand_id
1 'polypeptide(L)'
;MSAYKITEHKYDMVVVGAGGAGLRATFGLAQKGLQTVCLTKVFPTRSHTVAAQGGISAALGNMGEDDWRYHFYDTIKGSDWLGDQDAIEYMCRE
;
A
#
# COMPACT_ATOMS: atom_id res chain seq x y z
N MET A 1 22.07 31.73 -15.57
CA MET A 1 21.97 31.77 -14.08
C MET A 1 20.72 31.02 -13.67
N SER A 2 20.87 30.02 -12.83
CA SER A 2 19.73 29.28 -12.33
C SER A 2 19.04 30.06 -11.20
N ALA A 3 17.70 30.09 -11.23
CA ALA A 3 16.90 30.75 -10.20
C ALA A 3 16.78 29.92 -8.91
N TYR A 4 17.33 28.69 -8.91
CA TYR A 4 17.26 27.80 -7.77
C TYR A 4 18.49 26.88 -7.74
N LYS A 5 18.77 26.35 -6.57
CA LYS A 5 19.86 25.40 -6.35
C LYS A 5 19.35 23.98 -6.58
N ILE A 6 20.08 23.20 -7.35
CA ILE A 6 19.79 21.77 -7.54
C ILE A 6 20.68 20.98 -6.59
N THR A 7 20.06 20.11 -5.79
CA THR A 7 20.78 19.17 -4.93
C THR A 7 20.51 17.76 -5.41
N GLU A 8 21.58 17.01 -5.69
CA GLU A 8 21.46 15.63 -6.17
C GLU A 8 21.65 14.65 -5.02
N HIS A 9 20.80 13.63 -4.99
CA HIS A 9 20.88 12.50 -4.07
C HIS A 9 20.89 11.21 -4.87
N LYS A 10 21.62 10.20 -4.38
CA LYS A 10 21.76 8.94 -5.06
C LYS A 10 21.33 7.79 -4.14
N TYR A 11 20.41 6.96 -4.63
CA TYR A 11 19.90 5.81 -3.92
C TYR A 11 19.77 4.61 -4.86
N ASP A 12 19.76 3.41 -4.31
CA ASP A 12 19.54 2.20 -5.10
C ASP A 12 18.09 2.13 -5.61
N MET A 13 17.15 2.52 -4.76
CA MET A 13 15.72 2.45 -5.07
C MET A 13 15.00 3.72 -4.62
N VAL A 14 14.03 4.12 -5.41
CA VAL A 14 13.16 5.25 -5.11
C VAL A 14 11.72 4.75 -5.08
N VAL A 15 11.03 4.97 -3.95
CA VAL A 15 9.62 4.67 -3.80
C VAL A 15 8.85 5.98 -3.77
N VAL A 16 7.85 6.11 -4.63
CA VAL A 16 7.01 7.32 -4.69
C VAL A 16 5.68 7.02 -4.02
N GLY A 17 5.44 7.63 -2.88
CA GLY A 17 4.24 7.45 -2.07
C GLY A 17 4.55 6.75 -0.76
N ALA A 18 4.08 7.32 0.35
CA ALA A 18 4.30 6.79 1.71
C ALA A 18 2.98 6.39 2.37
N GLY A 19 2.06 5.81 1.62
CA GLY A 19 0.91 5.09 2.15
C GLY A 19 1.30 3.67 2.54
N GLY A 20 0.33 2.81 2.82
CA GLY A 20 0.59 1.43 3.23
C GLY A 20 1.44 0.66 2.24
N ALA A 21 1.13 0.74 0.96
CA ALA A 21 1.88 0.04 -0.09
C ALA A 21 3.32 0.56 -0.20
N GLY A 22 3.49 1.88 -0.24
CA GLY A 22 4.83 2.50 -0.37
C GLY A 22 5.72 2.23 0.83
N LEU A 23 5.18 2.33 2.04
CA LEU A 23 5.94 2.03 3.25
C LEU A 23 6.32 0.55 3.33
N ARG A 24 5.42 -0.35 2.93
CA ARG A 24 5.74 -1.79 2.91
C ARG A 24 6.84 -2.10 1.91
N ALA A 25 6.79 -1.49 0.72
CA ALA A 25 7.85 -1.63 -0.29
C ALA A 25 9.18 -1.09 0.22
N THR A 26 9.18 0.10 0.81
CA THR A 26 10.38 0.74 1.37
C THR A 26 11.00 -0.14 2.46
N PHE A 27 10.19 -0.65 3.37
CA PHE A 27 10.65 -1.55 4.42
C PHE A 27 11.28 -2.83 3.85
N GLY A 28 10.61 -3.47 2.89
CA GLY A 28 11.12 -4.68 2.26
C GLY A 28 12.44 -4.46 1.52
N LEU A 29 12.59 -3.34 0.82
CA LEU A 29 13.83 -2.99 0.13
C LEU A 29 14.96 -2.71 1.11
N ALA A 30 14.68 -1.99 2.19
CA ALA A 30 15.65 -1.70 3.24
C ALA A 30 16.12 -2.98 3.94
N GLN A 31 15.22 -3.92 4.19
CA GLN A 31 15.57 -5.22 4.77
C GLN A 31 16.55 -6.01 3.89
N LYS A 32 16.51 -5.80 2.59
CA LYS A 32 17.44 -6.45 1.64
C LYS A 32 18.77 -5.73 1.51
N GLY A 33 19.00 -4.70 2.32
CA GLY A 33 20.26 -3.95 2.33
C GLY A 33 20.39 -2.90 1.25
N LEU A 34 19.31 -2.58 0.54
CA LEU A 34 19.30 -1.55 -0.49
C LEU A 34 19.11 -0.17 0.14
N GLN A 35 19.89 0.80 -0.33
CA GLN A 35 19.67 2.20 0.06
C GLN A 35 18.43 2.72 -0.65
N THR A 36 17.38 2.95 0.14
CA THR A 36 16.06 3.28 -0.38
C THR A 36 15.62 4.65 0.11
N VAL A 37 15.08 5.45 -0.79
CA VAL A 37 14.41 6.72 -0.44
C VAL A 37 12.92 6.59 -0.76
N CYS A 38 12.10 7.10 0.15
CA CYS A 38 10.66 7.19 -0.05
C CYS A 38 10.27 8.66 -0.16
N LEU A 39 9.70 9.03 -1.30
CA LEU A 39 9.24 10.39 -1.56
C LEU A 39 7.74 10.46 -1.29
N THR A 40 7.32 11.45 -0.53
CA THR A 40 5.91 11.62 -0.20
C THR A 40 5.50 13.08 -0.30
N LYS A 41 4.26 13.30 -0.73
CA LYS A 41 3.67 14.63 -0.80
C LYS A 41 3.31 15.16 0.59
N VAL A 42 2.83 14.26 1.46
CA VAL A 42 2.40 14.60 2.82
C VAL A 42 3.07 13.65 3.81
N PHE A 43 3.04 14.02 5.08
CA PHE A 43 3.59 13.15 6.13
C PHE A 43 2.87 11.79 6.12
N PRO A 44 3.58 10.66 6.32
CA PRO A 44 2.99 9.32 6.18
C PRO A 44 1.72 9.09 7.01
N THR A 45 1.59 9.71 8.18
CA THR A 45 0.38 9.62 9.01
C THR A 45 -0.83 10.34 8.42
N ARG A 46 -0.67 11.04 7.31
CA ARG A 46 -1.76 11.69 6.57
C ARG A 46 -2.22 10.86 5.38
N SER A 47 -1.72 9.65 5.21
CA SER A 47 -2.13 8.76 4.12
C SER A 47 -3.56 8.25 4.30
N HIS A 48 -4.18 7.81 3.21
CA HIS A 48 -5.51 7.18 3.26
C HIS A 48 -5.49 5.88 4.07
N THR A 49 -4.36 5.17 4.12
CA THR A 49 -4.19 3.99 4.96
C THR A 49 -4.44 4.32 6.42
N VAL A 50 -3.91 5.43 6.91
CA VAL A 50 -4.13 5.89 8.28
C VAL A 50 -5.55 6.46 8.44
N ALA A 51 -6.04 7.21 7.45
CA ALA A 51 -7.38 7.80 7.47
C ALA A 51 -8.47 6.72 7.54
N ALA A 52 -8.22 5.52 7.03
CA ALA A 52 -9.10 4.36 7.15
C ALA A 52 -8.95 3.62 8.48
N GLN A 53 -8.37 4.25 9.49
CA GLN A 53 -8.15 3.71 10.85
C GLN A 53 -7.14 2.56 10.91
N GLY A 54 -6.39 2.34 9.84
CA GLY A 54 -5.27 1.38 9.82
C GLY A 54 -5.65 -0.10 9.81
N GLY A 55 -6.93 -0.41 9.74
CA GLY A 55 -7.36 -1.80 9.66
C GLY A 55 -7.14 -2.40 8.28
N ILE A 56 -6.81 -3.69 8.25
CA ILE A 56 -6.72 -4.47 7.02
C ILE A 56 -7.53 -5.75 7.21
N SER A 57 -8.43 -6.02 6.27
CA SER A 57 -9.28 -7.22 6.33
C SER A 57 -8.62 -8.37 5.56
N ALA A 58 -8.68 -9.55 6.15
CA ALA A 58 -8.21 -10.78 5.52
C ALA A 58 -9.02 -11.97 6.04
N ALA A 59 -9.26 -12.93 5.17
CA ALA A 59 -10.04 -14.13 5.51
C ALA A 59 -9.15 -15.20 6.14
N LEU A 60 -8.68 -14.96 7.36
CA LEU A 60 -7.76 -15.84 8.09
C LEU A 60 -8.48 -16.85 9.00
N GLY A 61 -9.78 -16.73 9.19
CA GLY A 61 -10.53 -17.62 10.06
C GLY A 61 -10.25 -17.46 11.56
N ASN A 62 -9.70 -16.33 11.99
CA ASN A 62 -9.33 -16.11 13.40
C ASN A 62 -10.51 -15.99 14.33
N MET A 63 -11.66 -15.49 13.84
CA MET A 63 -12.87 -15.26 14.63
C MET A 63 -13.89 -16.37 14.44
N GLY A 64 -13.66 -17.31 13.55
CA GLY A 64 -14.58 -18.37 13.21
C GLY A 64 -14.30 -18.89 11.81
N GLU A 65 -15.17 -19.76 11.32
CA GLU A 65 -15.07 -20.30 9.98
C GLU A 65 -15.20 -19.18 8.94
N ASP A 66 -14.27 -19.12 7.98
CA ASP A 66 -14.22 -18.06 6.98
C ASP A 66 -13.71 -18.60 5.64
N ASP A 67 -13.95 -17.83 4.57
CA ASP A 67 -13.51 -18.17 3.22
C ASP A 67 -13.20 -16.87 2.47
N TRP A 68 -12.08 -16.84 1.74
CA TRP A 68 -11.68 -15.66 0.98
C TRP A 68 -12.76 -15.21 -0.03
N ARG A 69 -13.63 -16.11 -0.47
CA ARG A 69 -14.72 -15.80 -1.41
C ARG A 69 -15.76 -14.89 -0.80
N TYR A 70 -16.01 -14.99 0.51
CA TYR A 70 -16.88 -14.03 1.19
C TYR A 70 -16.27 -12.63 1.20
N HIS A 71 -14.98 -12.56 1.49
CA HIS A 71 -14.24 -11.29 1.45
C HIS A 71 -14.24 -10.71 0.03
N PHE A 72 -14.04 -11.54 -0.98
CA PHE A 72 -14.09 -11.17 -2.40
C PHE A 72 -15.46 -10.58 -2.77
N TYR A 73 -16.53 -11.27 -2.42
CA TYR A 73 -17.90 -10.80 -2.67
C TYR A 73 -18.19 -9.47 -1.98
N ASP A 74 -17.84 -9.36 -0.70
CA ASP A 74 -18.06 -8.14 0.08
C ASP A 74 -17.29 -6.95 -0.48
N THR A 75 -16.08 -7.19 -0.97
CA THR A 75 -15.24 -6.14 -1.56
C THR A 75 -15.81 -5.67 -2.89
N ILE A 76 -16.26 -6.59 -3.75
CA ILE A 76 -16.90 -6.22 -5.03
C ILE A 76 -18.17 -5.42 -4.76
N LYS A 77 -19.00 -5.88 -3.85
CA LYS A 77 -20.24 -5.19 -3.47
C LYS A 77 -19.96 -3.82 -2.87
N GLY A 78 -18.95 -3.72 -2.00
CA GLY A 78 -18.56 -2.46 -1.37
C GLY A 78 -17.99 -1.45 -2.36
N SER A 79 -17.45 -1.89 -3.47
CA SER A 79 -16.97 -1.02 -4.56
C SER A 79 -18.06 -0.67 -5.56
N ASP A 80 -19.32 -0.96 -5.27
CA ASP A 80 -20.48 -0.72 -6.15
C ASP A 80 -20.32 -1.39 -7.53
N TRP A 81 -19.64 -2.53 -7.58
CA TRP A 81 -19.37 -3.32 -8.79
C TRP A 81 -18.48 -2.58 -9.81
N LEU A 82 -17.83 -1.49 -9.39
CA LEU A 82 -16.98 -0.67 -10.26
C LEU A 82 -15.50 -1.04 -10.18
N GLY A 83 -15.11 -1.88 -9.22
CA GLY A 83 -13.73 -2.30 -9.04
C GLY A 83 -13.25 -3.27 -10.12
N ASP A 84 -11.93 -3.39 -10.27
CA ASP A 84 -11.31 -4.42 -11.10
C ASP A 84 -11.42 -5.77 -10.38
N GLN A 85 -12.26 -6.65 -10.91
CA GLN A 85 -12.59 -7.92 -10.25
C GLN A 85 -11.38 -8.85 -10.17
N ASP A 86 -10.51 -8.86 -11.17
CA ASP A 86 -9.31 -9.69 -11.14
C ASP A 86 -8.34 -9.25 -10.06
N ALA A 87 -8.14 -7.94 -9.91
CA ALA A 87 -7.30 -7.38 -8.85
C ALA A 87 -7.89 -7.63 -7.47
N ILE A 88 -9.21 -7.52 -7.32
CA ILE A 88 -9.91 -7.78 -6.04
C ILE A 88 -9.79 -9.27 -5.69
N GLU A 89 -9.98 -10.17 -6.64
CA GLU A 89 -9.81 -11.60 -6.42
C GLU A 89 -8.40 -11.92 -5.92
N TYR A 90 -7.40 -11.39 -6.58
CA TYR A 90 -6.00 -11.57 -6.18
C TYR A 90 -5.77 -11.09 -4.75
N MET A 91 -6.21 -9.88 -4.44
CA MET A 91 -6.05 -9.28 -3.12
C MET A 91 -6.71 -10.11 -2.00
N CYS A 92 -7.92 -10.61 -2.26
CA CYS A 92 -8.68 -11.32 -1.24
C CYS A 92 -8.21 -12.77 -1.04
N ARG A 93 -7.64 -13.37 -2.09
CA ARG A 93 -7.18 -14.76 -2.06
C ARG A 93 -5.77 -14.89 -1.49
N GLU A 94 -4.85 -13.95 -1.77
CA GLU A 94 -3.45 -13.97 -1.33
C GLU A 94 -3.24 -13.28 0.01
#